data_200c1f174f807555ce1528cd5948a963
#
_entry.id   200c1f174f807555ce1528cd5948a963
#
_cell.length_a   1.000
_cell.length_b   1.000
_cell.length_c   1.000
_cell.angle_alpha   90.00
_cell.angle_beta   90.00
_cell.angle_gamma   90.00
#
_symmetry.space_group_name_H-M   'P 1'
#
loop_
_entity.id
_entity.type
_entity.pdbx_description
1 polymer ?
#
loop_
_entity_poly.entity_id
_entity_poly.type
_entity_poly.pdbx_seq_one_letter_code
_entity_poly.pdbx_strand_id
1 'polypeptide(L)'
;MTVLIDQPIWPAHNTVWAHIVSDESLDELHAFAARAGIPRRGFDLDHYDVPAHKWAELVALGAHPVGVREFVERLQASGLRVPQRDRPRH
;
A
#
# COMPACT_ATOMS: atom_id res chain seq x y z
N MET A 1 0.65 9.85 -11.68
CA MET A 1 0.84 9.82 -10.20
C MET A 1 -0.35 9.14 -9.59
N THR A 2 -0.14 7.92 -9.15
CA THR A 2 -1.26 7.12 -8.69
C THR A 2 -0.89 6.33 -7.44
N VAL A 3 -1.74 6.46 -6.41
CA VAL A 3 -1.70 5.55 -5.28
C VAL A 3 -2.58 4.36 -5.64
N LEU A 4 -2.02 3.15 -5.52
CA LEU A 4 -2.70 1.91 -5.85
C LEU A 4 -3.09 1.19 -4.57
N ILE A 5 -4.22 0.49 -4.60
CA ILE A 5 -4.66 -0.34 -3.48
C ILE A 5 -5.02 -1.73 -4.01
N ASP A 6 -4.50 -2.77 -3.35
CA ASP A 6 -4.84 -4.14 -3.70
C ASP A 6 -6.12 -4.57 -2.99
N GLN A 7 -6.49 -5.84 -3.11
CA GLN A 7 -7.71 -6.37 -2.49
C GLN A 7 -7.44 -6.72 -1.02
N PRO A 8 -8.43 -6.52 -0.12
CA PRO A 8 -8.25 -6.78 1.30
C PRO A 8 -8.37 -8.29 1.61
N ILE A 9 -7.35 -9.04 1.22
CA ILE A 9 -7.35 -10.50 1.34
C ILE A 9 -6.21 -11.05 2.19
N TRP A 10 -5.40 -10.19 2.82
CA TRP A 10 -4.21 -10.60 3.56
C TRP A 10 -4.53 -10.75 5.05
N PRO A 11 -4.74 -11.98 5.57
CA PRO A 11 -5.16 -12.15 6.96
C PRO A 11 -4.02 -11.92 7.95
N ALA A 12 -4.30 -11.17 9.02
CA ALA A 12 -3.40 -10.98 10.15
C ALA A 12 -4.19 -10.34 11.29
N HIS A 13 -3.81 -10.64 12.52
CA HIS A 13 -4.39 -10.01 13.73
C HIS A 13 -5.93 -10.03 13.74
N ASN A 14 -6.51 -11.17 13.37
CA ASN A 14 -7.97 -11.40 13.37
C ASN A 14 -8.75 -10.52 12.40
N THR A 15 -8.10 -9.97 11.37
CA THR A 15 -8.78 -9.22 10.32
C THR A 15 -8.07 -9.47 8.99
N VAL A 16 -8.58 -8.86 7.94
CA VAL A 16 -7.90 -8.88 6.64
C VAL A 16 -7.41 -7.50 6.31
N TRP A 17 -6.31 -7.45 5.55
CA TRP A 17 -5.59 -6.22 5.23
C TRP A 17 -5.43 -6.08 3.74
N ALA A 18 -5.32 -4.85 3.31
CA ALA A 18 -4.90 -4.49 1.96
C ALA A 18 -3.58 -3.73 2.06
N HIS A 19 -2.99 -3.43 0.90
CA HIS A 19 -1.76 -2.65 0.83
C HIS A 19 -1.99 -1.45 -0.08
N ILE A 20 -1.35 -0.32 0.26
CA ILE A 20 -1.29 0.83 -0.64
C ILE A 20 0.16 1.13 -0.99
N VAL A 21 0.39 1.49 -2.25
CA VAL A 21 1.70 1.89 -2.77
C VAL A 21 1.52 3.07 -3.70
N SER A 22 2.61 3.77 -3.98
CA SER A 22 2.65 4.75 -5.08
C SER A 22 3.40 4.15 -6.26
N ASP A 23 3.00 4.48 -7.47
CA ASP A 23 3.73 4.11 -8.68
C ASP A 23 4.76 5.16 -9.07
N GLU A 24 4.97 6.17 -8.23
CA GLU A 24 5.88 7.26 -8.54
C GLU A 24 6.89 7.54 -7.43
N SER A 25 6.45 7.81 -6.20
CA SER A 25 7.36 8.19 -5.11
C SER A 25 6.82 7.81 -3.74
N LEU A 26 7.73 7.64 -2.79
CA LEU A 26 7.33 7.44 -1.40
C LEU A 26 6.71 8.70 -0.82
N ASP A 27 7.13 9.88 -1.26
CA ASP A 27 6.53 11.14 -0.79
C ASP A 27 5.04 11.20 -1.14
N GLU A 28 4.66 10.78 -2.32
CA GLU A 28 3.25 10.69 -2.71
C GLU A 28 2.50 9.74 -1.79
N LEU A 29 3.08 8.57 -1.52
CA LEU A 29 2.47 7.58 -0.67
C LEU A 29 2.27 8.10 0.75
N HIS A 30 3.31 8.71 1.32
CA HIS A 30 3.23 9.25 2.68
C HIS A 30 2.20 10.38 2.78
N ALA A 31 2.14 11.25 1.78
CA ALA A 31 1.16 12.33 1.76
C ALA A 31 -0.27 11.78 1.70
N PHE A 32 -0.50 10.77 0.88
CA PHE A 32 -1.80 10.12 0.79
C PHE A 32 -2.19 9.47 2.11
N ALA A 33 -1.26 8.73 2.72
CA ALA A 33 -1.51 8.06 4.00
C ALA A 33 -1.85 9.07 5.10
N ALA A 34 -1.17 10.20 5.14
CA ALA A 34 -1.43 11.25 6.12
C ALA A 34 -2.85 11.82 5.95
N ARG A 35 -3.27 12.09 4.71
CA ARG A 35 -4.63 12.57 4.45
C ARG A 35 -5.69 11.55 4.86
N ALA A 36 -5.37 10.28 4.71
CA ALA A 36 -6.29 9.20 5.03
C ALA A 36 -6.30 8.84 6.52
N GLY A 37 -5.44 9.45 7.33
CA GLY A 37 -5.35 9.13 8.74
C GLY A 37 -4.64 7.81 9.03
N ILE A 38 -3.82 7.32 8.08
CA ILE A 38 -3.03 6.11 8.27
C ILE A 38 -1.73 6.47 8.97
N PRO A 39 -1.44 5.91 10.16
CA PRO A 39 -0.24 6.28 10.90
C PRO A 39 1.04 5.81 10.20
N ARG A 40 2.11 6.59 10.35
CA ARG A 40 3.40 6.28 9.74
C ARG A 40 3.94 4.92 10.14
N ARG A 41 3.60 4.43 11.33
CA ARG A 41 4.01 3.10 11.77
C ARG A 41 3.44 1.97 10.92
N GLY A 42 2.42 2.25 10.11
CA GLY A 42 1.88 1.27 9.16
C GLY A 42 2.72 1.11 7.90
N PHE A 43 3.75 1.95 7.73
CA PHE A 43 4.64 1.89 6.58
C PHE A 43 5.68 0.77 6.75
N ASP A 44 5.83 -0.07 5.71
CA ASP A 44 6.81 -1.14 5.69
C ASP A 44 7.57 -1.09 4.37
N LEU A 45 8.69 -0.39 4.37
CA LEU A 45 9.69 -0.27 3.31
C LEU A 45 9.19 0.32 1.98
N ASP A 46 8.11 -0.19 1.42
CA ASP A 46 7.60 0.25 0.12
C ASP A 46 6.07 0.40 0.09
N HIS A 47 5.38 0.06 1.17
CA HIS A 47 3.92 0.08 1.21
C HIS A 47 3.41 0.35 2.62
N TYR A 48 2.11 0.68 2.72
CA TYR A 48 1.38 0.70 3.99
C TYR A 48 0.42 -0.48 4.03
N ASP A 49 0.31 -1.09 5.20
CA ASP A 49 -0.75 -2.05 5.47
C ASP A 49 -1.98 -1.29 5.95
N VAL A 50 -3.13 -1.55 5.35
CA VAL A 50 -4.37 -0.87 5.70
C VAL A 50 -5.47 -1.89 5.99
N PRO A 51 -6.24 -1.71 7.07
CA PRO A 51 -7.27 -2.69 7.41
C PRO A 51 -8.44 -2.64 6.42
N ALA A 52 -9.09 -3.77 6.23
CA ALA A 52 -10.16 -3.91 5.26
C ALA A 52 -11.28 -2.89 5.45
N HIS A 53 -11.59 -2.52 6.69
CA HIS A 53 -12.68 -1.57 6.94
C HIS A 53 -12.40 -0.14 6.43
N LYS A 54 -11.15 0.16 6.10
CA LYS A 54 -10.78 1.46 5.52
C LYS A 54 -10.73 1.43 4.00
N TRP A 55 -10.90 0.27 3.38
CA TRP A 55 -10.69 0.12 1.94
C TRP A 55 -11.54 1.06 1.10
N ALA A 56 -12.86 1.10 1.37
CA ALA A 56 -13.77 1.95 0.60
C ALA A 56 -13.46 3.43 0.79
N GLU A 57 -13.08 3.83 2.01
CA GLU A 57 -12.67 5.22 2.29
C GLU A 57 -11.44 5.61 1.49
N LEU A 58 -10.45 4.71 1.41
CA LEU A 58 -9.22 4.98 0.68
C LEU A 58 -9.48 5.11 -0.82
N VAL A 59 -10.35 4.26 -1.37
CA VAL A 59 -10.75 4.37 -2.76
C VAL A 59 -11.46 5.71 -3.01
N ALA A 60 -12.33 6.12 -2.09
CA ALA A 60 -13.01 7.42 -2.21
C ALA A 60 -12.03 8.60 -2.16
N LEU A 61 -10.91 8.46 -1.47
CA LEU A 61 -9.86 9.48 -1.39
C LEU A 61 -8.93 9.48 -2.61
N GLY A 62 -9.06 8.51 -3.50
CA GLY A 62 -8.30 8.50 -4.75
C GLY A 62 -7.40 7.29 -4.96
N ALA A 63 -7.34 6.33 -4.03
CA ALA A 63 -6.59 5.11 -4.26
C ALA A 63 -7.25 4.31 -5.38
N HIS A 64 -6.44 3.83 -6.32
CA HIS A 64 -6.93 3.11 -7.49
C HIS A 64 -6.90 1.60 -7.23
N PRO A 65 -8.06 0.94 -7.19
CA PRO A 65 -8.10 -0.51 -6.91
C PRO A 65 -7.53 -1.32 -8.08
N VAL A 66 -6.65 -2.27 -7.75
CA VAL A 66 -6.05 -3.16 -8.76
C VAL A 66 -5.96 -4.58 -8.18
N GLY A 67 -5.82 -5.56 -9.06
CA GLY A 67 -5.53 -6.92 -8.63
C GLY A 67 -4.08 -7.05 -8.18
N VAL A 68 -3.75 -8.16 -7.52
CA VAL A 68 -2.42 -8.40 -6.98
C VAL A 68 -1.34 -8.31 -8.06
N ARG A 69 -1.61 -8.89 -9.22
CA ARG A 69 -0.62 -8.92 -10.30
C ARG A 69 -0.27 -7.52 -10.79
N GLU A 70 -1.26 -6.71 -11.10
CA GLU A 70 -1.03 -5.34 -11.55
C GLU A 70 -0.36 -4.51 -10.47
N PHE A 71 -0.75 -4.69 -9.22
CA PHE A 71 -0.17 -4.02 -8.08
C PHE A 71 1.35 -4.26 -8.02
N VAL A 72 1.77 -5.52 -8.09
CA VAL A 72 3.18 -5.87 -8.04
C VAL A 72 3.93 -5.36 -9.26
N GLU A 73 3.36 -5.51 -10.46
CA GLU A 73 3.99 -5.06 -11.70
C GLU A 73 4.23 -3.54 -11.68
N ARG A 74 3.24 -2.77 -11.24
CA ARG A 74 3.38 -1.30 -11.21
C ARG A 74 4.36 -0.85 -10.13
N LEU A 75 4.37 -1.53 -8.98
CA LEU A 75 5.34 -1.23 -7.92
C LEU A 75 6.76 -1.51 -8.40
N GLN A 76 6.98 -2.64 -9.08
CA GLN A 76 8.30 -2.96 -9.63
C GLN A 76 8.72 -1.94 -10.69
N ALA A 77 7.80 -1.54 -11.56
CA ALA A 77 8.10 -0.56 -12.61
C ALA A 77 8.44 0.82 -12.03
N SER A 78 7.92 1.17 -10.85
CA SER A 78 8.21 2.45 -10.21
C SER A 78 9.64 2.54 -9.67
N GLY A 79 10.30 1.40 -9.47
CA GLY A 79 11.62 1.35 -8.84
C GLY A 79 11.58 1.44 -7.32
N LEU A 80 10.40 1.49 -6.69
CA LEU A 80 10.26 1.63 -5.24
C LEU A 80 10.20 0.28 -4.51
N ARG A 81 10.03 -0.82 -5.26
CA ARG A 81 9.93 -2.15 -4.67
C ARG A 81 11.21 -2.53 -3.95
N VAL A 82 11.07 -2.94 -2.67
CA VAL A 82 12.18 -3.50 -1.90
C VAL A 82 12.09 -5.03 -2.01
N PRO A 83 13.02 -5.69 -2.71
CA PRO A 83 12.99 -7.14 -2.87
C PRO A 83 13.08 -7.85 -1.52
N GLN A 84 12.50 -9.04 -1.43
CA GLN A 84 12.47 -9.83 -0.21
C GLN A 84 13.88 -10.01 0.39
N ARG A 85 14.88 -10.22 -0.46
CA ARG A 85 16.28 -10.43 -0.03
C ARG A 85 16.90 -9.21 0.64
N ASP A 86 16.37 -8.00 0.36
CA ASP A 86 16.89 -6.73 0.88
C ASP A 86 16.10 -6.25 2.10
N ARG A 87 15.08 -7.02 2.53
CA ARG A 87 14.28 -6.63 3.68
C ARG A 87 14.97 -7.03 4.97
N PRO A 88 14.96 -6.16 6.00
CA PRO A 88 15.53 -6.52 7.30
C PRO A 88 14.76 -7.69 7.91
N ARG A 89 15.44 -8.53 8.64
CA ARG A 89 14.81 -9.61 9.40
C ARG A 89 14.35 -9.09 10.74
N HIS A 90 13.20 -9.56 11.14
CA HIS A 90 12.64 -9.22 12.45
C HIS A 90 12.75 -10.39 13.40
#